data_4bf6fb0fa84e6d7a98981d74b9da76b3
#
_entry.id   4bf6fb0fa84e6d7a98981d74b9da76b3
#
_cell.length_a   1.000
_cell.length_b   1.000
_cell.length_c   1.000
_cell.angle_alpha   90.00
_cell.angle_beta   90.00
_cell.angle_gamma   90.00
#
_symmetry.space_group_name_H-M   'P 1'
#
loop_
_entity.id
_entity.type
_entity.pdbx_description
1 polymer ?
#
loop_
_entity_poly.entity_id
_entity_poly.type
_entity_poly.pdbx_seq_one_letter_code
_entity_poly.pdbx_strand_id
1 'polypeptide(L)'
;LFKTAYEMINIIFKHLISINLVYVLLMIILCTVLAALCGALVVRIEDSNKAVQPVMYLIIAGFIASMAFQGKPESVIVVILSYIPGISAFFMPLRIINGTVGTIGIVVSLTLFLATVILAIVWCARVYPGLILQTDNEPLLKNLKKALNK
;
A
#
# COMPACT_ATOMS: atom_id res chain seq x y z
N LEU A 1 -32.78 -24.12 10.69
CA LEU A 1 -31.41 -24.54 10.34
C LEU A 1 -30.88 -23.77 9.13
N PHE A 2 -31.59 -23.74 7.96
CA PHE A 2 -31.18 -23.01 6.76
C PHE A 2 -31.09 -21.48 6.96
N LYS A 3 -32.05 -20.90 7.69
CA LYS A 3 -32.08 -19.45 7.97
C LYS A 3 -30.89 -19.00 8.84
N THR A 4 -30.59 -19.80 9.86
CA THR A 4 -29.45 -19.54 10.76
C THR A 4 -28.11 -19.68 10.06
N ALA A 5 -27.95 -20.67 9.17
CA ALA A 5 -26.76 -20.84 8.34
C ALA A 5 -26.58 -19.68 7.36
N TYR A 6 -27.64 -19.20 6.73
CA TYR A 6 -27.62 -18.05 5.83
C TYR A 6 -27.22 -16.75 6.54
N GLU A 7 -27.74 -16.50 7.75
CA GLU A 7 -27.38 -15.33 8.54
C GLU A 7 -25.92 -15.38 8.99
N MET A 8 -25.43 -16.55 9.44
CA MET A 8 -24.03 -16.75 9.81
C MET A 8 -23.09 -16.48 8.62
N ILE A 9 -23.39 -17.04 7.45
CA ILE A 9 -22.62 -16.83 6.23
C ILE A 9 -22.61 -15.34 5.84
N ASN A 10 -23.74 -14.66 5.94
CA ASN A 10 -23.88 -13.26 5.61
C ASN A 10 -23.06 -12.35 6.55
N ILE A 11 -23.04 -12.66 7.85
CA ILE A 11 -22.25 -11.91 8.84
C ILE A 11 -20.76 -12.10 8.60
N ILE A 12 -20.30 -13.34 8.35
CA ILE A 12 -18.90 -13.65 8.05
C ILE A 12 -18.47 -12.97 6.77
N PHE A 13 -19.28 -13.03 5.72
CA PHE A 13 -19.02 -12.43 4.42
C PHE A 13 -18.91 -10.90 4.51
N LYS A 14 -19.83 -10.28 5.26
CA LYS A 14 -19.82 -8.83 5.52
C LYS A 14 -18.59 -8.38 6.29
N HIS A 15 -18.15 -9.17 7.26
CA HIS A 15 -16.94 -8.89 8.06
C HIS A 15 -15.66 -9.01 7.23
N LEU A 16 -15.56 -10.04 6.42
CA LEU A 16 -14.44 -10.25 5.48
C LEU A 16 -14.33 -9.13 4.46
N ILE A 17 -15.45 -8.69 3.87
CA ILE A 17 -15.47 -7.58 2.91
C ILE A 17 -15.03 -6.28 3.59
N SER A 18 -15.52 -6.00 4.80
CA SER A 18 -15.18 -4.77 5.53
C SER A 18 -13.67 -4.67 5.82
N ILE A 19 -13.04 -5.75 6.26
CA ILE A 19 -11.60 -5.77 6.53
C ILE A 19 -10.80 -5.57 5.24
N ASN A 20 -11.18 -6.26 4.15
CA ASN A 20 -10.50 -6.12 2.86
C ASN A 20 -10.64 -4.71 2.29
N LEU A 21 -11.80 -4.07 2.48
CA LEU A 21 -12.03 -2.68 2.06
C LEU A 21 -11.07 -1.72 2.76
N VAL A 22 -10.79 -1.93 4.06
CA VAL A 22 -9.81 -1.10 4.79
C VAL A 22 -8.41 -1.22 4.19
N TYR A 23 -7.96 -2.44 3.82
CA TYR A 23 -6.66 -2.62 3.14
C TYR A 23 -6.59 -1.88 1.81
N VAL A 24 -7.67 -1.94 1.02
CA VAL A 24 -7.77 -1.23 -0.27
C VAL A 24 -7.71 0.28 -0.06
N LEU A 25 -8.45 0.83 0.91
CA LEU A 25 -8.43 2.26 1.23
C LEU A 25 -7.04 2.74 1.68
N LEU A 26 -6.37 1.99 2.56
CA LEU A 26 -5.00 2.30 2.99
C LEU A 26 -4.02 2.26 1.81
N MET A 27 -4.19 1.30 0.90
CA MET A 27 -3.37 1.21 -0.32
C MET A 27 -3.56 2.42 -1.24
N ILE A 28 -4.80 2.86 -1.44
CA ILE A 28 -5.11 4.05 -2.24
C ILE A 28 -4.43 5.29 -1.63
N ILE A 29 -4.55 5.48 -0.32
CA ILE A 29 -3.94 6.61 0.38
C ILE A 29 -2.41 6.55 0.23
N LEU A 30 -1.79 5.39 0.46
CA LEU A 30 -0.34 5.21 0.32
C LEU A 30 0.13 5.53 -1.09
N CYS A 31 -0.52 4.98 -2.12
CA CYS A 31 -0.18 5.23 -3.52
C CYS A 31 -0.36 6.70 -3.89
N THR A 32 -1.41 7.37 -3.39
CA THR A 32 -1.63 8.80 -3.63
C THR A 32 -0.51 9.65 -3.04
N VAL A 33 -0.09 9.36 -1.81
CA VAL A 33 1.01 10.07 -1.15
C VAL A 33 2.33 9.85 -1.89
N LEU A 34 2.63 8.61 -2.30
CA LEU A 34 3.84 8.30 -3.08
C LEU A 34 3.81 8.97 -4.46
N ALA A 35 2.67 8.96 -5.15
CA ALA A 35 2.51 9.62 -6.43
C ALA A 35 2.68 11.14 -6.32
N ALA A 36 2.16 11.76 -5.25
CA ALA A 36 2.34 13.18 -4.97
C ALA A 36 3.81 13.53 -4.74
N LEU A 37 4.55 12.71 -3.98
CA LEU A 37 6.00 12.87 -3.80
C LEU A 37 6.75 12.75 -5.12
N CYS A 38 6.45 11.72 -5.91
CA CYS A 38 7.06 11.52 -7.22
C CYS A 38 6.75 12.69 -8.17
N GLY A 39 5.51 13.20 -8.16
CA GLY A 39 5.10 14.35 -8.96
C GLY A 39 5.81 15.64 -8.55
N ALA A 40 6.03 15.86 -7.24
CA ALA A 40 6.76 17.03 -6.75
C ALA A 40 8.26 17.04 -7.10
N LEU A 41 8.84 15.87 -7.43
CA LEU A 41 10.22 15.74 -7.86
C LEU A 41 10.44 16.15 -9.33
N VAL A 42 9.37 16.32 -10.10
CA VAL A 42 9.44 16.54 -11.55
C VAL A 42 9.17 18.00 -11.87
N VAL A 43 10.11 18.61 -12.58
CA VAL A 43 10.01 20.02 -13.03
C VAL A 43 9.29 20.13 -14.38
N ARG A 44 9.35 19.09 -15.21
CA ARG A 44 8.73 19.09 -16.55
C ARG A 44 7.52 18.16 -16.58
N ILE A 45 6.43 18.65 -17.15
CA ILE A 45 5.18 17.88 -17.32
C ILE A 45 5.41 16.59 -18.13
N GLU A 46 6.31 16.61 -19.08
CA GLU A 46 6.69 15.45 -19.93
C GLU A 46 7.31 14.30 -19.13
N ASP A 47 7.98 14.57 -18.02
CA ASP A 47 8.60 13.57 -17.16
C ASP A 47 7.69 13.10 -16.03
N SER A 48 6.51 13.70 -15.87
CA SER A 48 5.54 13.36 -14.82
C SER A 48 5.12 11.87 -14.88
N ASN A 49 4.89 11.36 -16.09
CA ASN A 49 4.56 9.95 -16.28
C ASN A 49 5.67 8.99 -15.85
N LYS A 50 6.94 9.37 -16.09
CA LYS A 50 8.10 8.57 -15.67
C LYS A 50 8.28 8.57 -14.16
N ALA A 51 7.96 9.68 -13.49
CA ALA A 51 8.09 9.81 -12.05
C ALA A 51 7.11 8.91 -11.27
N VAL A 52 5.91 8.65 -11.81
CA VAL A 52 4.89 7.79 -11.18
C VAL A 52 5.11 6.30 -11.50
N GLN A 53 5.93 5.97 -12.49
CA GLN A 53 6.21 4.58 -12.89
C GLN A 53 6.61 3.65 -11.74
N PRO A 54 7.47 4.03 -10.77
CA PRO A 54 7.83 3.15 -9.65
C PRO A 54 6.62 2.70 -8.82
N VAL A 55 5.64 3.60 -8.62
CA VAL A 55 4.40 3.29 -7.90
C VAL A 55 3.56 2.30 -8.71
N MET A 56 3.46 2.51 -10.02
CA MET A 56 2.73 1.59 -10.91
C MET A 56 3.38 0.20 -10.93
N TYR A 57 4.70 0.11 -11.00
CA TYR A 57 5.41 -1.18 -10.95
C TYR A 57 5.20 -1.91 -9.63
N LEU A 58 5.15 -1.19 -8.50
CA LEU A 58 4.85 -1.78 -7.20
C LEU A 58 3.46 -2.43 -7.18
N ILE A 59 2.45 -1.73 -7.72
CA ILE A 59 1.07 -2.23 -7.80
C ILE A 59 0.99 -3.46 -8.70
N ILE A 60 1.56 -3.39 -9.90
CA ILE A 60 1.53 -4.48 -10.88
C ILE A 60 2.28 -5.70 -10.34
N ALA A 61 3.47 -5.52 -9.77
CA ALA A 61 4.26 -6.59 -9.19
C ALA A 61 3.53 -7.26 -8.01
N GLY A 62 2.93 -6.48 -7.11
CA GLY A 62 2.12 -7.00 -5.99
C GLY A 62 0.92 -7.81 -6.47
N PHE A 63 0.22 -7.31 -7.50
CA PHE A 63 -0.93 -7.99 -8.09
C PHE A 63 -0.53 -9.32 -8.76
N ILE A 64 0.48 -9.31 -9.63
CA ILE A 64 0.98 -10.52 -10.32
C ILE A 64 1.49 -11.54 -9.29
N ALA A 65 2.24 -11.08 -8.29
CA ALA A 65 2.74 -11.96 -7.25
C ALA A 65 1.59 -12.59 -6.44
N SER A 66 0.56 -11.84 -6.08
CA SER A 66 -0.59 -12.39 -5.36
C SER A 66 -1.34 -13.45 -6.19
N MET A 67 -1.45 -13.26 -7.49
CA MET A 67 -2.04 -14.27 -8.40
C MET A 67 -1.17 -15.54 -8.48
N ALA A 68 0.15 -15.39 -8.58
CA ALA A 68 1.07 -16.52 -8.66
C ALA A 68 1.04 -17.41 -7.40
N PHE A 69 0.79 -16.80 -6.24
CA PHE A 69 0.75 -17.51 -4.95
C PHE A 69 -0.66 -17.92 -4.49
N GLN A 70 -1.68 -17.73 -5.32
CA GLN A 70 -3.08 -18.08 -5.00
C GLN A 70 -3.26 -19.55 -4.57
N GLY A 71 -2.49 -20.48 -5.16
CA GLY A 71 -2.52 -21.90 -4.82
C GLY A 71 -1.73 -22.29 -3.57
N LYS A 72 -0.96 -21.37 -2.96
CA LYS A 72 -0.09 -21.65 -1.80
C LYS A 72 -0.13 -20.52 -0.76
N PRO A 73 -1.32 -20.23 -0.17
CA PRO A 73 -1.50 -19.12 0.77
C PRO A 73 -0.74 -19.27 2.09
N GLU A 74 -0.29 -20.49 2.41
CA GLU A 74 0.49 -20.81 3.62
C GLU A 74 2.00 -20.73 3.41
N SER A 75 2.46 -20.44 2.19
CA SER A 75 3.88 -20.30 1.90
C SER A 75 4.53 -19.24 2.81
N VAL A 76 5.73 -19.55 3.32
CA VAL A 76 6.51 -18.61 4.15
C VAL A 76 6.70 -17.25 3.47
N ILE A 77 6.86 -17.25 2.15
CA ILE A 77 6.99 -16.03 1.33
C ILE A 77 5.71 -15.20 1.44
N VAL A 78 4.54 -15.82 1.28
CA VAL A 78 3.23 -15.14 1.39
C VAL A 78 3.02 -14.59 2.80
N VAL A 79 3.43 -15.36 3.83
CA VAL A 79 3.37 -14.91 5.22
C VAL A 79 4.20 -13.65 5.42
N ILE A 80 5.45 -13.62 4.98
CA ILE A 80 6.33 -12.46 5.12
C ILE A 80 5.78 -11.26 4.33
N LEU A 81 5.41 -11.46 3.06
CA LEU A 81 4.89 -10.40 2.20
C LEU A 81 3.57 -9.79 2.72
N SER A 82 2.77 -10.59 3.44
CA SER A 82 1.51 -10.11 4.03
C SER A 82 1.69 -9.12 5.19
N TYR A 83 2.91 -9.02 5.76
CA TYR A 83 3.23 -8.03 6.79
C TYR A 83 4.00 -6.81 6.26
N ILE A 84 4.48 -6.86 5.01
CA ILE A 84 5.16 -5.73 4.38
C ILE A 84 4.10 -4.70 3.95
N PRO A 85 4.11 -3.47 4.51
CA PRO A 85 3.16 -2.42 4.15
C PRO A 85 3.19 -2.11 2.64
N GLY A 86 2.03 -1.89 2.06
CA GLY A 86 1.86 -1.73 0.62
C GLY A 86 1.65 -3.07 -0.10
N ILE A 87 2.53 -4.04 0.05
CA ILE A 87 2.38 -5.39 -0.51
C ILE A 87 1.31 -6.18 0.25
N SER A 88 1.16 -5.92 1.55
CA SER A 88 0.14 -6.55 2.40
C SER A 88 -1.29 -6.37 1.88
N ALA A 89 -1.58 -5.28 1.17
CA ALA A 89 -2.89 -5.03 0.57
C ALA A 89 -3.30 -6.09 -0.48
N PHE A 90 -2.33 -6.78 -1.08
CA PHE A 90 -2.58 -7.87 -2.03
C PHE A 90 -2.59 -9.25 -1.36
N PHE A 91 -1.70 -9.49 -0.39
CA PHE A 91 -1.51 -10.80 0.22
C PHE A 91 -2.39 -11.05 1.44
N MET A 92 -2.74 -10.03 2.22
CA MET A 92 -3.64 -10.21 3.36
C MET A 92 -5.05 -10.63 2.95
N PRO A 93 -5.71 -10.01 1.96
CA PRO A 93 -6.99 -10.49 1.45
C PRO A 93 -6.95 -11.95 1.02
N LEU A 94 -5.88 -12.37 0.33
CA LEU A 94 -5.69 -13.75 -0.08
C LEU A 94 -5.67 -14.71 1.11
N ARG A 95 -4.94 -14.38 2.18
CA ARG A 95 -4.83 -15.20 3.38
C ARG A 95 -6.10 -15.21 4.22
N ILE A 96 -6.81 -14.06 4.29
CA ILE A 96 -8.09 -13.93 5.01
C ILE A 96 -9.15 -14.83 4.36
N ILE A 97 -9.26 -14.80 3.02
CA ILE A 97 -10.23 -15.62 2.27
C ILE A 97 -9.93 -17.13 2.42
N ASN A 98 -8.65 -17.51 2.44
CA ASN A 98 -8.23 -18.90 2.63
C ASN A 98 -8.20 -19.35 4.11
N GLY A 99 -8.52 -18.47 5.06
CA GLY A 99 -8.52 -18.80 6.49
C GLY A 99 -7.14 -19.11 7.09
N THR A 100 -6.05 -18.71 6.41
CA THR A 100 -4.66 -19.01 6.82
C THR A 100 -4.06 -17.95 7.75
N VAL A 101 -4.85 -16.98 8.19
CA VAL A 101 -4.43 -15.94 9.12
C VAL A 101 -5.44 -15.78 10.26
N GLY A 102 -4.95 -15.73 11.50
CA GLY A 102 -5.77 -15.45 12.68
C GLY A 102 -6.03 -13.95 12.86
N THR A 103 -7.01 -13.61 13.70
CA THR A 103 -7.40 -12.23 14.01
C THR A 103 -6.21 -11.37 14.47
N ILE A 104 -5.30 -11.93 15.27
CA ILE A 104 -4.10 -11.24 15.76
C ILE A 104 -3.20 -10.84 14.57
N GLY A 105 -2.99 -11.74 13.61
CA GLY A 105 -2.19 -11.47 12.42
C GLY A 105 -2.77 -10.34 11.56
N ILE A 106 -4.10 -10.28 11.43
CA ILE A 106 -4.80 -9.20 10.72
C ILE A 106 -4.58 -7.86 11.42
N VAL A 107 -4.76 -7.82 12.74
CA VAL A 107 -4.58 -6.59 13.55
C VAL A 107 -3.14 -6.09 13.47
N VAL A 108 -2.16 -6.97 13.60
CA VAL A 108 -0.73 -6.61 13.50
C VAL A 108 -0.40 -6.04 12.11
N SER A 109 -0.82 -6.71 11.04
CA SER A 109 -0.58 -6.24 9.67
C SER A 109 -1.26 -4.90 9.41
N LEU A 110 -2.50 -4.73 9.87
CA LEU A 110 -3.25 -3.48 9.70
C LEU A 110 -2.58 -2.33 10.45
N THR A 111 -2.11 -2.57 11.68
CA THR A 111 -1.40 -1.57 12.48
C THR A 111 -0.09 -1.16 11.83
N LEU A 112 0.69 -2.12 11.32
CA LEU A 112 1.93 -1.83 10.58
C LEU A 112 1.66 -1.03 9.31
N PHE A 113 0.59 -1.38 8.58
CA PHE A 113 0.21 -0.66 7.36
C PHE A 113 -0.22 0.77 7.68
N LEU A 114 -1.08 0.96 8.68
CA LEU A 114 -1.53 2.28 9.13
C LEU A 114 -0.36 3.16 9.59
N ALA A 115 0.55 2.60 10.39
CA ALA A 115 1.76 3.30 10.83
C ALA A 115 2.60 3.76 9.64
N THR A 116 2.76 2.92 8.62
CA THR A 116 3.51 3.27 7.40
C THR A 116 2.83 4.36 6.60
N VAL A 117 1.50 4.32 6.48
CA VAL A 117 0.73 5.38 5.81
C VAL A 117 0.91 6.71 6.54
N ILE A 118 0.81 6.72 7.87
CA ILE A 118 1.02 7.93 8.68
C ILE A 118 2.44 8.47 8.51
N LEU A 119 3.45 7.60 8.56
CA LEU A 119 4.85 7.99 8.34
C LEU A 119 5.05 8.57 6.94
N ALA A 120 4.46 7.97 5.91
CA ALA A 120 4.51 8.47 4.54
C ALA A 120 3.88 9.86 4.40
N ILE A 121 2.72 10.08 5.04
CA ILE A 121 2.05 11.38 5.05
C ILE A 121 2.91 12.44 5.75
N VAL A 122 3.45 12.13 6.94
CA VAL A 122 4.30 13.06 7.71
C VAL A 122 5.56 13.38 6.92
N TRP A 123 6.18 12.38 6.31
CA TRP A 123 7.37 12.56 5.47
C TRP A 123 7.06 13.41 4.23
N CYS A 124 5.95 13.13 3.55
CA CYS A 124 5.46 13.94 2.44
C CYS A 124 5.26 15.39 2.85
N ALA A 125 4.55 15.64 3.96
CA ALA A 125 4.28 16.99 4.45
C ALA A 125 5.56 17.80 4.77
N ARG A 126 6.64 17.13 5.18
CA ARG A 126 7.94 17.79 5.44
C ARG A 126 8.73 18.09 4.18
N VAL A 127 8.73 17.16 3.23
CA VAL A 127 9.59 17.23 2.04
C VAL A 127 8.92 18.01 0.90
N TYR A 128 7.59 17.90 0.78
CA TYR A 128 6.80 18.48 -0.32
C TYR A 128 6.98 20.00 -0.51
N PRO A 129 6.94 20.85 0.54
CA PRO A 129 7.15 22.30 0.38
C PRO A 129 8.55 22.64 -0.15
N GLY A 130 9.57 21.89 0.29
CA GLY A 130 10.94 22.08 -0.16
C GLY A 130 11.16 21.68 -1.62
N LEU A 131 10.38 20.75 -2.14
CA LEU A 131 10.47 20.30 -3.54
C LEU A 131 9.78 21.26 -4.51
N ILE A 132 8.61 21.79 -4.16
CA ILE A 132 7.85 22.73 -5.02
C ILE A 132 8.56 24.07 -5.19
N LEU A 133 9.25 24.55 -4.15
CA LEU A 133 9.95 25.84 -4.18
C LEU A 133 11.27 25.82 -4.95
N GLN A 134 11.73 24.66 -5.37
CA GLN A 134 12.96 24.50 -6.15
C GLN A 134 12.63 24.50 -7.66
N THR A 135 12.67 25.67 -8.27
CA THR A 135 12.43 25.87 -9.72
C THR A 135 13.68 25.59 -10.57
N ASP A 136 14.80 25.16 -9.97
CA ASP A 136 16.06 24.94 -10.67
C ASP A 136 16.16 23.57 -11.34
N ASN A 137 16.73 23.53 -12.55
CA ASN A 137 16.99 22.35 -13.39
C ASN A 137 18.05 21.38 -12.80
N GLU A 138 18.07 21.16 -11.48
CA GLU A 138 19.02 20.25 -10.85
C GLU A 138 18.51 18.80 -10.84
N PRO A 139 19.41 17.78 -10.87
CA PRO A 139 19.01 16.37 -10.86
C PRO A 139 18.25 16.00 -9.57
N LEU A 140 17.21 15.17 -9.72
CA LEU A 140 16.21 14.77 -8.71
C LEU A 140 16.81 14.42 -7.35
N LEU A 141 17.91 13.67 -7.32
CA LEU A 141 18.59 13.24 -6.08
C LEU A 141 19.20 14.41 -5.28
N LYS A 142 19.62 15.48 -5.95
CA LYS A 142 20.22 16.66 -5.31
C LYS A 142 19.15 17.52 -4.66
N ASN A 143 17.96 17.60 -5.28
CA ASN A 143 16.79 18.30 -4.75
C ASN A 143 16.24 17.59 -3.50
N LEU A 144 16.19 16.26 -3.51
CA LEU A 144 15.81 15.46 -2.36
C LEU A 144 16.75 15.66 -1.16
N LYS A 145 18.07 15.64 -1.42
CA LYS A 145 19.07 15.85 -0.37
C LYS A 145 19.02 17.26 0.23
N LYS A 146 18.73 18.28 -0.59
CA LYS A 146 18.54 19.68 -0.15
C LYS A 146 17.26 19.85 0.70
N ALA A 147 16.17 19.16 0.33
CA ALA A 147 14.90 19.21 1.05
C ALA A 147 14.95 18.52 2.41
N LEU A 148 15.77 17.46 2.55
CA LEU A 148 15.95 16.70 3.80
C LEU A 148 16.90 17.39 4.79
N ASN A 149 17.74 18.33 4.35
CA ASN A 149 18.77 18.98 5.16
C ASN A 149 18.35 20.38 5.71
N LYS A 150 17.07 20.74 5.53
CA LYS A 150 16.41 21.93 6.09
C LYS A 150 15.47 21.51 7.23
#